data_f013558e579834dc070c432d211b0244
#
_entry.id   f013558e579834dc070c432d211b0244
#
_cell.length_a   1.000
_cell.length_b   1.000
_cell.length_c   1.000
_cell.angle_alpha   90.00
_cell.angle_beta   90.00
_cell.angle_gamma   90.00
#
_symmetry.space_group_name_H-M   'P 1'
#
loop_
_entity.id
_entity.type
_entity.pdbx_description
1 polymer ?
#
loop_
_entity_poly.entity_id
_entity_poly.type
_entity_poly.pdbx_seq_one_letter_code
_entity_poly.pdbx_strand_id
1 'polypeptide(L)'
;SYFEHTHTPCQIIAGTDELSKEPNKLLLIDLHNHQKLEDFRAAVEPKFQGRIQFVFSSNTYLEVIPAGTSKGNALHFLCNYLNIPVANTVAAGDSENDLSMIREAAIGAAMANSMVPVKEAADYVTMADNDHDGFAEIIKNCLLK
;
A
#
# COMPACT_ATOMS: atom_id res chain seq x y z
N SER A 1 -15.39 -3.56 -13.74
CA SER A 1 -15.35 -3.47 -12.24
C SER A 1 -14.07 -4.10 -11.72
N TYR A 2 -13.73 -3.85 -10.45
CA TYR A 2 -12.57 -4.45 -9.76
C TYR A 2 -12.58 -6.00 -9.89
N PHE A 3 -13.73 -6.61 -9.69
CA PHE A 3 -13.90 -8.08 -9.76
C PHE A 3 -13.73 -8.66 -11.18
N GLU A 4 -14.09 -7.93 -12.21
CA GLU A 4 -13.85 -8.36 -13.60
C GLU A 4 -12.37 -8.43 -13.94
N HIS A 5 -11.56 -7.52 -13.37
CA HIS A 5 -10.11 -7.50 -13.59
C HIS A 5 -9.37 -8.53 -12.73
N THR A 6 -9.83 -8.77 -11.50
CA THR A 6 -9.12 -9.67 -10.57
C THR A 6 -9.59 -11.12 -10.66
N HIS A 7 -10.70 -11.41 -11.34
CA HIS A 7 -11.37 -12.73 -11.39
C HIS A 7 -11.61 -13.34 -10.00
N THR A 8 -11.72 -12.48 -8.97
CA THR A 8 -11.90 -12.92 -7.59
C THR A 8 -13.36 -13.25 -7.33
N PRO A 9 -13.70 -14.40 -6.72
CA PRO A 9 -15.05 -14.70 -6.31
C PRO A 9 -15.57 -13.60 -5.36
N CYS A 10 -16.77 -13.10 -5.63
CA CYS A 10 -17.39 -12.07 -4.80
C CYS A 10 -18.84 -12.45 -4.45
N GLN A 11 -19.29 -11.96 -3.32
CA GLN A 11 -20.68 -12.03 -2.88
C GLN A 11 -21.18 -10.60 -2.66
N ILE A 12 -22.33 -10.29 -3.23
CA ILE A 12 -23.04 -9.04 -2.94
C ILE A 12 -23.87 -9.24 -1.67
N ILE A 13 -23.67 -8.35 -0.71
CA ILE A 13 -24.40 -8.35 0.57
C ILE A 13 -25.13 -7.02 0.73
N ALA A 14 -26.26 -7.03 1.44
CA ALA A 14 -27.04 -5.84 1.73
C ALA A 14 -26.52 -5.07 2.95
N GLY A 15 -25.85 -5.74 3.87
CA GLY A 15 -25.30 -5.15 5.08
C GLY A 15 -24.19 -5.99 5.70
N THR A 16 -23.45 -5.37 6.62
CA THR A 16 -22.30 -6.01 7.30
C THR A 16 -22.70 -7.14 8.24
N ASP A 17 -23.96 -7.22 8.63
CA ASP A 17 -24.56 -8.31 9.42
C ASP A 17 -24.61 -9.65 8.67
N GLU A 18 -24.50 -9.61 7.34
CA GLU A 18 -24.38 -10.81 6.50
C GLU A 18 -22.97 -11.37 6.43
N LEU A 19 -21.96 -10.68 6.97
CA LEU A 19 -20.60 -11.17 6.98
C LEU A 19 -20.45 -12.32 7.96
N SER A 20 -19.96 -13.46 7.47
CA SER A 20 -19.68 -14.64 8.31
C SER A 20 -18.41 -14.52 9.14
N LYS A 21 -17.53 -13.56 8.81
CA LYS A 21 -16.25 -13.26 9.48
C LYS A 21 -15.97 -11.77 9.42
N GLU A 22 -15.22 -11.27 10.38
CA GLU A 22 -14.69 -9.91 10.32
C GLU A 22 -13.78 -9.74 9.10
N PRO A 23 -13.93 -8.65 8.34
CA PRO A 23 -13.09 -8.39 7.19
C PRO A 23 -11.67 -8.00 7.64
N ASN A 24 -10.67 -8.45 6.90
CA ASN A 24 -9.28 -8.03 7.14
C ASN A 24 -9.06 -6.56 6.80
N LYS A 25 -9.79 -6.05 5.80
CA LYS A 25 -9.81 -4.64 5.39
C LYS A 25 -11.11 -4.31 4.67
N LEU A 26 -11.45 -3.03 4.63
CA LEU A 26 -12.48 -2.49 3.74
C LEU A 26 -11.80 -1.70 2.63
N LEU A 27 -12.38 -1.75 1.44
CA LEU A 27 -11.91 -0.99 0.28
C LEU A 27 -13.04 -0.10 -0.21
N LEU A 28 -12.81 1.21 -0.11
CA LEU A 28 -13.70 2.23 -0.66
C LEU A 28 -13.20 2.60 -2.04
N ILE A 29 -14.07 2.60 -3.02
CA ILE A 29 -13.72 2.80 -4.43
C ILE A 29 -14.51 3.97 -4.99
N ASP A 30 -13.82 4.96 -5.55
CA ASP A 30 -14.41 5.95 -6.43
C ASP A 30 -13.49 6.15 -7.64
N LEU A 31 -13.94 5.69 -8.81
CA LEU A 31 -13.13 5.69 -10.04
C LEU A 31 -13.03 7.08 -10.70
N HIS A 32 -13.80 8.05 -10.21
CA HIS A 32 -13.97 9.34 -10.88
C HIS A 32 -13.63 10.54 -10.03
N ASN A 33 -13.63 10.38 -8.70
CA ASN A 33 -13.49 11.52 -7.80
C ASN A 33 -12.65 11.17 -6.56
N HIS A 34 -11.33 11.34 -6.69
CA HIS A 34 -10.39 11.18 -5.58
C HIS A 34 -10.73 12.06 -4.37
N GLN A 35 -11.11 13.33 -4.61
CA GLN A 35 -11.43 14.27 -3.55
C GLN A 35 -12.56 13.79 -2.64
N LYS A 36 -13.54 13.08 -3.19
CA LYS A 36 -14.61 12.48 -2.40
C LYS A 36 -14.11 11.43 -1.39
N LEU A 37 -13.09 10.67 -1.76
CA LEU A 37 -12.44 9.72 -0.84
C LEU A 37 -11.63 10.45 0.23
N GLU A 38 -10.93 11.53 -0.13
CA GLU A 38 -10.22 12.39 0.83
C GLU A 38 -11.18 13.06 1.81
N ASP A 39 -12.29 13.62 1.33
CA ASP A 39 -13.31 14.24 2.18
C ASP A 39 -13.93 13.22 3.15
N PHE A 40 -14.17 12.00 2.67
CA PHE A 40 -14.64 10.89 3.49
C PHE A 40 -13.62 10.53 4.57
N ARG A 41 -12.34 10.35 4.19
CA ARG A 41 -11.23 10.09 5.13
C ARG A 41 -11.18 11.16 6.21
N ALA A 42 -11.15 12.44 5.83
CA ALA A 42 -11.09 13.56 6.76
C ALA A 42 -12.27 13.63 7.74
N ALA A 43 -13.47 13.27 7.27
CA ALA A 43 -14.68 13.29 8.10
C ALA A 43 -14.80 12.09 9.06
N VAL A 44 -14.22 10.94 8.70
CA VAL A 44 -14.47 9.67 9.39
C VAL A 44 -13.28 9.24 10.24
N GLU A 45 -12.05 9.36 9.76
CA GLU A 45 -10.85 8.91 10.48
C GLU A 45 -10.74 9.42 11.91
N PRO A 46 -11.04 10.71 12.22
CA PRO A 46 -10.96 11.23 13.59
C PRO A 46 -11.92 10.52 14.57
N LYS A 47 -13.02 9.95 14.08
CA LYS A 47 -14.02 9.25 14.92
C LYS A 47 -13.54 7.88 15.39
N PHE A 48 -12.53 7.32 14.71
CA PHE A 48 -12.01 5.99 14.98
C PHE A 48 -10.54 6.01 15.40
N GLN A 49 -10.02 7.16 15.80
CA GLN A 49 -8.63 7.35 16.15
C GLN A 49 -8.09 6.26 17.08
N GLY A 50 -6.97 5.65 16.69
CA GLY A 50 -6.29 4.58 17.43
C GLY A 50 -6.90 3.18 17.25
N ARG A 51 -7.97 3.02 16.47
CA ARG A 51 -8.58 1.70 16.19
C ARG A 51 -8.41 1.28 14.73
N ILE A 52 -8.55 2.21 13.81
CA ILE A 52 -8.38 2.00 12.38
C ILE A 52 -7.53 3.13 11.79
N GLN A 53 -7.02 2.90 10.61
CA GLN A 53 -6.35 3.90 9.80
C GLN A 53 -6.83 3.78 8.36
N PHE A 54 -6.72 4.89 7.65
CA PHE A 54 -7.09 5.02 6.25
C PHE A 54 -5.82 5.26 5.44
N VAL A 55 -5.67 4.54 4.34
CA VAL A 55 -4.49 4.66 3.49
C VAL A 55 -4.86 4.48 2.01
N PHE A 56 -4.33 5.33 1.14
CA PHE A 56 -4.52 5.18 -0.29
C PHE A 56 -3.57 4.13 -0.87
N SER A 57 -4.13 3.14 -1.59
CA SER A 57 -3.36 2.20 -2.41
C SER A 57 -3.37 2.58 -3.89
N SER A 58 -4.19 3.54 -4.26
CA SER A 58 -4.19 4.26 -5.55
C SER A 58 -5.04 5.52 -5.42
N ASN A 59 -5.08 6.35 -6.45
CA ASN A 59 -5.95 7.53 -6.48
C ASN A 59 -7.45 7.22 -6.39
N THR A 60 -7.85 5.98 -6.65
CA THR A 60 -9.25 5.54 -6.69
C THR A 60 -9.62 4.57 -5.57
N TYR A 61 -8.65 4.16 -4.76
CA TYR A 61 -8.82 3.14 -3.73
C TYR A 61 -8.36 3.65 -2.37
N LEU A 62 -9.30 3.80 -1.44
CA LEU A 62 -9.04 4.11 -0.04
C LEU A 62 -9.27 2.86 0.81
N GLU A 63 -8.22 2.34 1.41
CA GLU A 63 -8.26 1.18 2.30
C GLU A 63 -8.50 1.61 3.74
N VAL A 64 -9.39 0.89 4.43
CA VAL A 64 -9.59 1.00 5.88
C VAL A 64 -9.05 -0.27 6.51
N ILE A 65 -8.05 -0.13 7.35
CA ILE A 65 -7.30 -1.24 7.96
C ILE A 65 -7.19 -1.04 9.48
N PRO A 66 -6.97 -2.10 10.26
CA PRO A 66 -6.70 -1.96 11.70
C PRO A 66 -5.49 -1.06 11.96
N ALA A 67 -5.56 -0.24 13.01
CA ALA A 67 -4.44 0.59 13.43
C ALA A 67 -3.19 -0.25 13.70
N GLY A 68 -2.03 0.26 13.31
CA GLY A 68 -0.76 -0.44 13.43
C GLY A 68 -0.51 -1.48 12.32
N THR A 69 -1.44 -1.66 11.38
CA THR A 69 -1.20 -2.47 10.19
C THR A 69 -0.53 -1.62 9.12
N SER A 70 0.65 -2.04 8.66
CA SER A 70 1.36 -1.34 7.59
C SER A 70 2.28 -2.31 6.83
N LYS A 71 2.69 -1.93 5.61
CA LYS A 71 3.69 -2.70 4.86
C LYS A 71 5.07 -2.67 5.55
N GLY A 72 5.40 -1.59 6.28
CA GLY A 72 6.61 -1.51 7.11
C GLY A 72 6.58 -2.52 8.26
N ASN A 73 5.48 -2.58 9.02
CA ASN A 73 5.32 -3.59 10.07
C ASN A 73 5.36 -5.02 9.50
N ALA A 74 4.80 -5.24 8.31
CA ALA A 74 4.90 -6.53 7.62
C ALA A 74 6.34 -6.86 7.20
N LEU A 75 7.12 -5.87 6.77
CA LEU A 75 8.55 -6.02 6.48
C LEU A 75 9.31 -6.51 7.71
N HIS A 76 9.14 -5.85 8.86
CA HIS A 76 9.77 -6.26 10.10
C HIS A 76 9.33 -7.67 10.55
N PHE A 77 8.03 -7.96 10.44
CA PHE A 77 7.53 -9.30 10.73
C PHE A 77 8.20 -10.36 9.86
N LEU A 78 8.29 -10.13 8.55
CA LEU A 78 8.94 -11.06 7.62
C LEU A 78 10.43 -11.20 7.89
N CYS A 79 11.14 -10.11 8.17
CA CYS A 79 12.54 -10.12 8.54
C CYS A 79 12.80 -11.00 9.78
N ASN A 80 11.98 -10.82 10.81
CA ASN A 80 12.06 -11.63 12.01
C ASN A 80 11.72 -13.10 11.75
N TYR A 81 10.64 -13.35 11.00
CA TYR A 81 10.20 -14.72 10.68
C TYR A 81 11.22 -15.50 9.85
N LEU A 82 11.85 -14.84 8.88
CA LEU A 82 12.84 -15.43 7.98
C LEU A 82 14.28 -15.35 8.54
N ASN A 83 14.48 -14.72 9.70
CA ASN A 83 15.77 -14.45 10.30
C ASN A 83 16.71 -13.68 9.34
N ILE A 84 16.16 -12.68 8.64
CA ILE A 84 16.88 -11.78 7.74
C ILE A 84 17.02 -10.43 8.42
N PRO A 85 18.24 -9.86 8.56
CA PRO A 85 18.42 -8.51 9.07
C PRO A 85 17.71 -7.49 8.18
N VAL A 86 17.03 -6.50 8.77
CA VAL A 86 16.42 -5.38 8.01
C VAL A 86 17.46 -4.67 7.13
N ALA A 87 18.71 -4.60 7.59
CA ALA A 87 19.82 -4.05 6.83
C ALA A 87 20.11 -4.76 5.49
N ASN A 88 19.48 -5.91 5.23
CA ASN A 88 19.61 -6.69 3.99
C ASN A 88 18.32 -6.66 3.17
N THR A 89 17.50 -5.63 3.32
CA THR A 89 16.22 -5.52 2.61
C THR A 89 16.22 -4.41 1.58
N VAL A 90 15.49 -4.65 0.49
CA VAL A 90 15.11 -3.63 -0.49
C VAL A 90 13.59 -3.63 -0.57
N ALA A 91 12.97 -2.47 -0.41
CA ALA A 91 11.53 -2.29 -0.61
C ALA A 91 11.27 -1.45 -1.84
N ALA A 92 10.27 -1.84 -2.63
CA ALA A 92 9.85 -1.11 -3.81
C ALA A 92 8.35 -0.80 -3.74
N GLY A 93 7.95 0.40 -4.15
CA GLY A 93 6.56 0.81 -4.13
C GLY A 93 6.30 2.10 -4.90
N ASP A 94 5.02 2.47 -5.01
CA ASP A 94 4.58 3.63 -5.79
C ASP A 94 3.48 4.45 -5.12
N SER A 95 2.80 3.90 -4.11
CA SER A 95 1.60 4.50 -3.50
C SER A 95 1.76 4.77 -1.99
N GLU A 96 0.81 5.48 -1.38
CA GLU A 96 0.86 5.88 0.04
C GLU A 96 1.05 4.69 0.98
N ASN A 97 0.41 3.55 0.69
CA ASN A 97 0.52 2.34 1.51
C ASN A 97 1.92 1.70 1.49
N ASP A 98 2.81 2.12 0.58
CA ASP A 98 4.19 1.65 0.48
C ASP A 98 5.17 2.49 1.32
N LEU A 99 4.79 3.71 1.68
CA LEU A 99 5.67 4.66 2.38
C LEU A 99 6.35 4.07 3.62
N SER A 100 5.61 3.30 4.41
CA SER A 100 6.17 2.71 5.62
C SER A 100 7.29 1.71 5.33
N MET A 101 7.10 0.80 4.36
CA MET A 101 8.15 -0.17 4.04
C MET A 101 9.35 0.47 3.31
N ILE A 102 9.12 1.51 2.51
CA ILE A 102 10.18 2.26 1.84
C ILE A 102 11.08 2.96 2.86
N ARG A 103 10.50 3.55 3.91
CA ARG A 103 11.27 4.22 4.97
C ARG A 103 12.01 3.26 5.90
N GLU A 104 11.51 2.04 6.05
CA GLU A 104 12.01 1.09 7.04
C GLU A 104 12.95 0.04 6.46
N ALA A 105 12.97 -0.15 5.14
CA ALA A 105 13.93 -1.01 4.46
C ALA A 105 15.34 -0.39 4.49
N ALA A 106 16.35 -1.23 4.29
CA ALA A 106 17.73 -0.73 4.11
C ALA A 106 17.91 0.10 2.85
N ILE A 107 17.16 -0.22 1.80
CA ILE A 107 17.05 0.57 0.58
C ILE A 107 15.57 0.67 0.22
N GLY A 108 15.02 1.86 0.27
CA GLY A 108 13.69 2.17 -0.25
C GLY A 108 13.77 2.64 -1.69
N ALA A 109 12.99 2.04 -2.58
CA ALA A 109 12.97 2.37 -4.00
C ALA A 109 11.57 2.77 -4.47
N ALA A 110 11.48 3.84 -5.24
CA ALA A 110 10.24 4.33 -5.85
C ALA A 110 10.27 4.19 -7.37
N MET A 111 9.12 3.93 -7.99
CA MET A 111 8.97 3.93 -9.44
C MET A 111 8.91 5.35 -10.01
N ALA A 112 9.23 5.51 -11.30
CA ALA A 112 9.15 6.81 -11.97
C ALA A 112 7.75 7.46 -11.89
N ASN A 113 6.70 6.65 -11.88
CA ASN A 113 5.30 7.10 -11.75
C ASN A 113 4.78 7.14 -10.31
N SER A 114 5.62 6.90 -9.30
CA SER A 114 5.23 6.95 -7.89
C SER A 114 4.69 8.32 -7.48
N MET A 115 3.81 8.32 -6.48
CA MET A 115 3.35 9.54 -5.82
C MET A 115 4.53 10.35 -5.28
N VAL A 116 4.41 11.69 -5.28
CA VAL A 116 5.48 12.59 -4.85
C VAL A 116 6.04 12.24 -3.46
N PRO A 117 5.21 12.01 -2.41
CA PRO A 117 5.72 11.66 -1.09
C PRO A 117 6.52 10.34 -1.06
N VAL A 118 6.21 9.40 -1.97
CA VAL A 118 6.92 8.12 -2.08
C VAL A 118 8.31 8.32 -2.68
N LYS A 119 8.41 9.14 -3.73
CA LYS A 119 9.70 9.53 -4.34
C LYS A 119 10.59 10.28 -3.36
N GLU A 120 10.01 11.19 -2.57
CA GLU A 120 10.74 11.96 -1.56
C GLU A 120 11.27 11.10 -0.40
N ALA A 121 10.60 9.99 -0.11
CA ALA A 121 10.98 9.07 0.94
C ALA A 121 12.00 8.00 0.49
N ALA A 122 12.15 7.80 -0.82
CA ALA A 122 12.96 6.73 -1.38
C ALA A 122 14.45 7.10 -1.49
N ASP A 123 15.33 6.13 -1.26
CA ASP A 123 16.78 6.24 -1.51
C ASP A 123 17.11 6.17 -3.00
N TYR A 124 16.24 5.50 -3.78
CA TYR A 124 16.40 5.31 -5.21
C TYR A 124 15.07 5.52 -5.94
N VAL A 125 15.08 6.30 -7.01
CA VAL A 125 13.94 6.47 -7.90
C VAL A 125 14.31 5.97 -9.29
N THR A 126 13.48 5.05 -9.83
CA THR A 126 13.72 4.48 -11.16
C THR A 126 13.50 5.50 -12.28
N MET A 127 14.16 5.31 -13.42
CA MET A 127 13.89 6.06 -14.64
C MET A 127 12.63 5.56 -15.36
N ALA A 128 12.33 4.28 -15.20
CA ALA A 128 11.17 3.61 -15.77
C ALA A 128 10.01 3.50 -14.75
N ASP A 129 8.78 3.46 -15.23
CA ASP A 129 7.60 3.24 -14.40
C ASP A 129 7.31 1.74 -14.18
N ASN A 130 6.23 1.43 -13.47
CA ASN A 130 5.83 0.06 -13.17
C ASN A 130 5.46 -0.76 -14.41
N ASP A 131 5.04 -0.12 -15.51
CA ASP A 131 4.63 -0.78 -16.75
C ASP A 131 5.81 -0.97 -17.73
N HIS A 132 6.96 -0.31 -17.46
CA HIS A 132 8.13 -0.27 -18.33
C HIS A 132 9.41 -0.74 -17.61
N ASP A 133 9.34 -1.89 -16.93
CA ASP A 133 10.49 -2.54 -16.28
C ASP A 133 11.16 -1.78 -15.13
N GLY A 134 10.50 -0.80 -14.49
CA GLY A 134 11.04 -0.10 -13.34
C GLY A 134 11.47 -1.03 -12.20
N PHE A 135 10.73 -2.11 -11.96
CA PHE A 135 11.12 -3.09 -10.95
C PHE A 135 12.40 -3.88 -11.33
N ALA A 136 12.60 -4.19 -12.61
CA ALA A 136 13.83 -4.83 -13.09
C ALA A 136 15.04 -3.89 -12.89
N GLU A 137 14.84 -2.58 -13.05
CA GLU A 137 15.86 -1.56 -12.78
C GLU A 137 16.28 -1.56 -11.29
N ILE A 138 15.31 -1.68 -10.36
CA ILE A 138 15.59 -1.80 -8.92
C ILE A 138 16.43 -3.06 -8.63
N ILE A 139 16.03 -4.21 -9.16
CA ILE A 139 16.79 -5.46 -8.99
C ILE A 139 18.24 -5.27 -9.44
N LYS A 140 18.44 -4.72 -10.64
CA LYS A 140 19.76 -4.52 -11.21
C LYS A 140 20.64 -3.54 -10.41
N ASN A 141 20.06 -2.44 -9.94
CA ASN A 141 20.81 -1.35 -9.33
C ASN A 141 20.91 -1.44 -7.80
N CYS A 142 20.00 -2.14 -7.15
CA CYS A 142 19.95 -2.23 -5.69
C CYS A 142 20.30 -3.61 -5.13
N LEU A 143 20.07 -4.70 -5.89
CA LEU A 143 20.30 -6.06 -5.40
C LEU A 143 21.50 -6.77 -6.02
N LEU A 144 21.82 -6.50 -7.29
CA LEU A 144 22.86 -7.22 -8.04
C LEU A 144 24.19 -6.44 -8.14
N LYS A 145 24.47 -5.57 -7.19
CA LYS A 145 25.76 -4.83 -7.11
C LYS A 145 26.85 -5.68 -6.51
#